data_306bdcd66c53efc862cf46ed4f9f8771
#
_entry.id   306bdcd66c53efc862cf46ed4f9f8771
#
_cell.length_a   1.000
_cell.length_b   1.000
_cell.length_c   1.000
_cell.angle_alpha   90.00
_cell.angle_beta   90.00
_cell.angle_gamma   90.00
#
_symmetry.space_group_name_H-M   'P 1'
#
loop_
_entity.id
_entity.type
_entity.pdbx_description
1 polymer ?
#
loop_
_entity_poly.entity_id
_entity_poly.type
_entity_poly.pdbx_seq_one_letter_code
_entity_poly.pdbx_strand_id
1 'polypeptide(L)'
;MAEAMKEQHPGATRRDVFKLAAAGAAVVIMVRPARSTPTEMQAAIAKVVGDARIHPGRVKLELPPLVENGNTVACSVSVESPMTPADYCKAIHLFNEHNPQPNVVSVYLGPRAGRASISTRIRLSDTQKVVAIGEMNDGSFWSDTVEVIVTLGACLEEVRI
;
A
#
# COMPACT_ATOMS: atom_id res chain seq x y z
N MET A 1 72.88 11.80 -22.29
CA MET A 1 72.37 10.46 -22.58
C MET A 1 71.20 10.24 -21.64
N ALA A 2 69.97 10.41 -22.12
CA ALA A 2 68.76 10.16 -21.40
C ALA A 2 67.93 9.19 -22.24
N GLU A 3 67.87 7.94 -21.79
CA GLU A 3 67.02 6.91 -22.35
C GLU A 3 65.59 7.08 -21.85
N ALA A 4 64.69 7.32 -22.81
CA ALA A 4 63.27 7.39 -22.55
C ALA A 4 62.70 5.97 -22.39
N MET A 5 62.29 5.59 -21.20
CA MET A 5 61.49 4.38 -20.97
C MET A 5 60.10 4.55 -21.57
N LYS A 6 59.87 3.80 -22.63
CA LYS A 6 58.57 3.69 -23.34
C LYS A 6 57.70 2.71 -22.55
N GLU A 7 56.75 3.24 -21.74
CA GLU A 7 55.72 2.47 -21.10
C GLU A 7 54.77 1.87 -22.13
N GLN A 8 54.85 0.56 -22.33
CA GLN A 8 53.91 -0.19 -23.16
C GLN A 8 52.67 -0.56 -22.34
N HIS A 9 51.58 0.13 -22.56
CA HIS A 9 50.29 -0.32 -22.05
C HIS A 9 49.85 -1.61 -22.81
N PRO A 10 49.61 -2.72 -22.11
CA PRO A 10 49.04 -3.91 -22.72
C PRO A 10 47.62 -3.63 -23.16
N GLY A 11 47.39 -3.52 -24.46
CA GLY A 11 46.07 -3.34 -25.04
C GLY A 11 45.15 -4.53 -24.67
N ALA A 12 43.98 -4.24 -24.15
CA ALA A 12 42.98 -5.24 -23.85
C ALA A 12 42.61 -6.02 -25.13
N THR A 13 42.75 -7.33 -25.10
CA THR A 13 42.45 -8.18 -26.24
C THR A 13 40.94 -8.44 -26.32
N ARG A 14 40.43 -8.73 -27.55
CA ARG A 14 39.00 -9.10 -27.75
C ARG A 14 38.56 -10.25 -26.83
N ARG A 15 39.50 -11.12 -26.43
CA ARG A 15 39.23 -12.22 -25.49
C ARG A 15 39.00 -11.74 -24.04
N ASP A 16 39.61 -10.66 -23.66
CA ASP A 16 39.45 -10.10 -22.27
C ASP A 16 38.11 -9.38 -22.16
N VAL A 17 37.64 -8.76 -23.23
CA VAL A 17 36.30 -8.16 -23.32
C VAL A 17 35.21 -9.25 -23.20
N PHE A 18 35.40 -10.41 -23.82
CA PHE A 18 34.46 -11.54 -23.70
C PHE A 18 34.45 -12.17 -22.31
N LYS A 19 35.56 -12.18 -21.59
CA LYS A 19 35.62 -12.67 -20.21
C LYS A 19 34.94 -11.72 -19.24
N LEU A 20 35.02 -10.40 -19.44
CA LEU A 20 34.28 -9.42 -18.65
C LEU A 20 32.78 -9.48 -18.93
N ALA A 21 32.36 -9.73 -20.18
CA ALA A 21 30.95 -9.87 -20.54
C ALA A 21 30.30 -11.12 -19.91
N ALA A 22 31.08 -12.22 -19.78
CA ALA A 22 30.59 -13.45 -19.15
C ALA A 22 30.43 -13.35 -17.61
N ALA A 23 31.17 -12.47 -16.95
CA ALA A 23 31.07 -12.24 -15.50
C ALA A 23 29.89 -11.30 -15.12
N GLY A 24 29.37 -10.52 -16.07
CA GLY A 24 28.25 -9.58 -15.86
C GLY A 24 26.84 -10.17 -15.97
N ALA A 25 26.69 -11.42 -16.44
CA ALA A 25 25.39 -11.98 -16.83
C ALA A 25 24.61 -12.70 -15.71
N ALA A 26 25.03 -12.64 -14.45
CA ALA A 26 24.42 -13.39 -13.37
C ALA A 26 23.67 -12.54 -12.31
N VAL A 27 23.37 -11.27 -12.58
CA VAL A 27 22.40 -10.54 -11.74
C VAL A 27 21.00 -10.76 -12.31
N VAL A 28 20.43 -11.93 -12.05
CA VAL A 28 19.00 -12.15 -12.22
C VAL A 28 18.31 -11.32 -11.12
N ILE A 29 17.88 -10.12 -11.48
CA ILE A 29 16.99 -9.34 -10.63
C ILE A 29 15.67 -10.12 -10.59
N MET A 30 15.47 -10.92 -9.54
CA MET A 30 14.16 -11.48 -9.22
C MET A 30 13.25 -10.31 -8.83
N VAL A 31 12.58 -9.73 -9.82
CA VAL A 31 11.48 -8.80 -9.57
C VAL A 31 10.34 -9.62 -8.99
N ARG A 32 10.26 -9.65 -7.66
CA ARG A 32 9.08 -10.20 -6.99
C ARG A 32 7.95 -9.19 -7.19
N PRO A 33 6.74 -9.63 -7.60
CA PRO A 33 5.60 -8.73 -7.63
C PRO A 33 5.43 -8.14 -6.21
N ALA A 34 5.38 -6.82 -6.13
CA ALA A 34 5.15 -6.12 -4.87
C ALA A 34 3.74 -6.45 -4.39
N ARG A 35 3.62 -7.34 -3.42
CA ARG A 35 2.40 -7.62 -2.69
C ARG A 35 2.65 -7.24 -1.24
N SER A 36 1.73 -6.50 -0.67
CA SER A 36 1.70 -6.29 0.77
C SER A 36 1.40 -7.61 1.49
N THR A 37 1.76 -7.67 2.73
CA THR A 37 1.49 -8.80 3.62
C THR A 37 0.65 -8.32 4.81
N PRO A 38 -0.02 -9.21 5.54
CA PRO A 38 -0.71 -8.84 6.78
C PRO A 38 0.20 -8.06 7.74
N THR A 39 1.48 -8.38 7.80
CA THR A 39 2.47 -7.68 8.63
C THR A 39 2.71 -6.25 8.15
N GLU A 40 2.80 -6.03 6.84
CA GLU A 40 2.98 -4.69 6.27
C GLU A 40 1.72 -3.82 6.44
N MET A 41 0.52 -4.42 6.34
CA MET A 41 -0.72 -3.72 6.68
C MET A 41 -0.73 -3.31 8.15
N GLN A 42 -0.37 -4.20 9.07
CA GLN A 42 -0.29 -3.87 10.50
C GLN A 42 0.75 -2.76 10.76
N ALA A 43 1.90 -2.79 10.09
CA ALA A 43 2.90 -1.74 10.19
C ALA A 43 2.40 -0.40 9.64
N ALA A 44 1.58 -0.40 8.58
CA ALA A 44 0.96 0.80 8.03
C ALA A 44 -0.11 1.37 8.99
N ILE A 45 -0.91 0.50 9.62
CA ILE A 45 -1.87 0.88 10.65
C ILE A 45 -1.15 1.50 11.85
N ALA A 46 -0.08 0.86 12.33
CA ALA A 46 0.70 1.35 13.47
C ALA A 46 1.32 2.74 13.22
N LYS A 47 1.69 3.07 11.98
CA LYS A 47 2.16 4.43 11.62
C LYS A 47 1.09 5.50 11.79
N VAL A 48 -0.19 5.15 11.64
CA VAL A 48 -1.32 6.09 11.80
C VAL A 48 -1.78 6.16 13.25
N VAL A 49 -1.91 5.01 13.89
CA VAL A 49 -2.50 4.88 15.23
C VAL A 49 -1.47 5.10 16.34
N GLY A 50 -0.17 4.84 16.05
CA GLY A 50 0.87 4.83 17.07
C GLY A 50 0.64 3.73 18.10
N ASP A 51 0.79 4.08 19.36
CA ASP A 51 0.57 3.18 20.51
C ASP A 51 -0.88 3.20 21.04
N ALA A 52 -1.78 3.94 20.37
CA ALA A 52 -3.17 4.04 20.80
C ALA A 52 -3.92 2.73 20.57
N ARG A 53 -4.87 2.43 21.46
CA ARG A 53 -5.73 1.26 21.32
C ARG A 53 -6.80 1.52 20.26
N ILE A 54 -7.01 0.56 19.37
CA ILE A 54 -8.12 0.57 18.43
C ILE A 54 -9.32 -0.15 19.05
N HIS A 55 -10.48 0.50 19.06
CA HIS A 55 -11.72 -0.02 19.58
C HIS A 55 -12.62 -0.54 18.44
N PRO A 56 -13.38 -1.61 18.63
CA PRO A 56 -14.42 -2.02 17.70
C PRO A 56 -15.64 -1.11 17.81
N GLY A 57 -16.40 -1.00 16.71
CA GLY A 57 -17.63 -0.20 16.66
C GLY A 57 -17.39 1.23 16.13
N ARG A 58 -18.42 2.06 16.16
CA ARG A 58 -18.50 3.42 15.59
C ARG A 58 -18.15 3.52 14.09
N VAL A 59 -17.35 2.60 13.55
CA VAL A 59 -17.01 2.51 12.12
C VAL A 59 -17.85 1.41 11.50
N LYS A 60 -18.41 1.69 10.33
CA LYS A 60 -19.08 0.72 9.48
C LYS A 60 -18.42 0.73 8.10
N LEU A 61 -17.86 -0.42 7.73
CA LEU A 61 -17.25 -0.66 6.43
C LEU A 61 -18.20 -1.51 5.58
N GLU A 62 -18.63 -0.99 4.45
CA GLU A 62 -19.53 -1.68 3.53
C GLU A 62 -18.77 -2.05 2.27
N LEU A 63 -18.59 -3.35 2.07
CA LEU A 63 -18.01 -3.99 0.89
C LEU A 63 -18.84 -5.22 0.53
N PRO A 64 -18.99 -5.55 -0.78
CA PRO A 64 -19.52 -6.84 -1.17
C PRO A 64 -18.64 -7.97 -0.63
N PRO A 65 -19.21 -8.99 0.04
CA PRO A 65 -18.42 -10.11 0.58
C PRO A 65 -17.83 -11.00 -0.53
N LEU A 66 -18.41 -10.97 -1.73
CA LEU A 66 -17.94 -11.67 -2.92
C LEU A 66 -17.88 -10.68 -4.09
N VAL A 67 -16.74 -10.66 -4.77
CA VAL A 67 -16.44 -9.78 -5.90
C VAL A 67 -15.93 -10.62 -7.07
N GLU A 68 -16.64 -10.57 -8.20
CA GLU A 68 -16.23 -11.27 -9.41
C GLU A 68 -15.01 -10.59 -10.08
N ASN A 69 -14.92 -9.27 -10.00
CA ASN A 69 -13.83 -8.49 -10.59
C ASN A 69 -13.29 -7.45 -9.62
N GLY A 70 -12.05 -7.68 -9.16
CA GLY A 70 -11.36 -6.82 -8.21
C GLY A 70 -10.91 -5.45 -8.74
N ASN A 71 -11.03 -5.17 -10.05
CA ASN A 71 -10.58 -3.88 -10.62
C ASN A 71 -11.39 -2.68 -10.14
N THR A 72 -12.67 -2.87 -9.79
CA THR A 72 -13.56 -1.78 -9.41
C THR A 72 -14.58 -2.26 -8.39
N VAL A 73 -14.24 -2.17 -7.13
CA VAL A 73 -15.07 -2.63 -6.00
C VAL A 73 -15.66 -1.42 -5.29
N ALA A 74 -16.98 -1.35 -5.19
CA ALA A 74 -17.65 -0.29 -4.44
C ALA A 74 -17.32 -0.45 -2.94
N CYS A 75 -16.92 0.64 -2.31
CA CYS A 75 -16.55 0.69 -0.91
C CYS A 75 -17.14 1.93 -0.26
N SER A 76 -17.84 1.74 0.85
CA SER A 76 -18.34 2.85 1.67
C SER A 76 -17.88 2.68 3.11
N VAL A 77 -17.44 3.78 3.71
CA VAL A 77 -17.09 3.84 5.13
C VAL A 77 -17.90 4.94 5.78
N SER A 78 -18.49 4.65 6.92
CA SER A 78 -19.14 5.65 7.76
C SER A 78 -18.68 5.52 9.21
N VAL A 79 -18.58 6.65 9.89
CA VAL A 79 -18.20 6.72 11.30
C VAL A 79 -19.32 7.41 12.08
N GLU A 80 -19.78 6.78 13.14
CA GLU A 80 -20.77 7.36 14.04
C GLU A 80 -20.15 8.53 14.80
N SER A 81 -20.56 9.73 14.40
CA SER A 81 -20.07 10.98 14.97
C SER A 81 -21.11 12.07 14.76
N PRO A 82 -21.39 12.90 15.77
CA PRO A 82 -22.30 14.05 15.65
C PRO A 82 -21.72 15.17 14.78
N MET A 83 -20.43 15.11 14.43
CA MET A 83 -19.71 16.11 13.65
C MET A 83 -19.87 17.53 14.21
N THR A 84 -19.71 17.65 15.51
CA THR A 84 -19.68 18.94 16.21
C THR A 84 -18.24 19.34 16.56
N PRO A 85 -17.94 20.61 16.86
CA PRO A 85 -16.59 21.00 17.27
C PRO A 85 -16.06 20.25 18.51
N ALA A 86 -16.97 19.75 19.36
CA ALA A 86 -16.61 19.00 20.58
C ALA A 86 -16.37 17.51 20.31
N ASP A 87 -17.11 16.90 19.37
CA ASP A 87 -17.01 15.47 19.01
C ASP A 87 -17.18 15.31 17.51
N TYR A 88 -16.09 15.00 16.80
CA TYR A 88 -16.10 14.75 15.37
C TYR A 88 -15.04 13.73 14.95
N CYS A 89 -15.32 13.03 13.85
CA CYS A 89 -14.34 12.19 13.19
C CYS A 89 -13.37 13.10 12.42
N LYS A 90 -12.10 13.04 12.79
CA LYS A 90 -11.01 13.84 12.21
C LYS A 90 -10.46 13.23 10.94
N ALA A 91 -10.41 11.88 10.87
CA ALA A 91 -9.94 11.19 9.68
C ALA A 91 -10.56 9.81 9.55
N ILE A 92 -10.64 9.35 8.29
CA ILE A 92 -10.99 7.98 7.93
C ILE A 92 -9.82 7.41 7.12
N HIS A 93 -9.29 6.28 7.56
CA HIS A 93 -8.20 5.56 6.90
C HIS A 93 -8.70 4.19 6.43
N LEU A 94 -8.32 3.79 5.22
CA LEU A 94 -8.67 2.50 4.64
C LEU A 94 -7.40 1.74 4.30
N PHE A 95 -7.32 0.50 4.76
CA PHE A 95 -6.18 -0.40 4.55
C PHE A 95 -6.63 -1.70 3.91
N ASN A 96 -5.73 -2.36 3.20
CA ASN A 96 -5.91 -3.68 2.66
C ASN A 96 -4.65 -4.54 2.82
N GLU A 97 -4.82 -5.87 2.71
CA GLU A 97 -3.80 -6.85 3.09
C GLU A 97 -2.83 -7.19 1.94
N HIS A 98 -3.32 -7.30 0.72
CA HIS A 98 -2.58 -7.93 -0.39
C HIS A 98 -2.27 -7.02 -1.57
N ASN A 99 -2.74 -5.79 -1.58
CA ASN A 99 -2.36 -4.85 -2.62
C ASN A 99 -0.90 -4.38 -2.41
N PRO A 100 -0.22 -3.89 -3.45
CA PRO A 100 1.17 -3.41 -3.33
C PRO A 100 1.37 -2.33 -2.27
N GLN A 101 0.35 -1.52 -2.01
CA GLN A 101 0.34 -0.52 -0.95
C GLN A 101 -0.81 -0.81 0.02
N PRO A 102 -0.51 -1.09 1.30
CA PRO A 102 -1.54 -1.41 2.28
C PRO A 102 -2.44 -0.23 2.64
N ASN A 103 -1.97 1.02 2.58
CA ASN A 103 -2.79 2.22 2.77
C ASN A 103 -3.48 2.59 1.45
N VAL A 104 -4.78 2.36 1.37
CA VAL A 104 -5.60 2.64 0.19
C VAL A 104 -5.91 4.13 0.07
N VAL A 105 -6.41 4.72 1.16
CA VAL A 105 -6.79 6.13 1.22
C VAL A 105 -6.85 6.62 2.67
N SER A 106 -6.52 7.89 2.86
CA SER A 106 -6.73 8.62 4.11
C SER A 106 -7.46 9.93 3.80
N VAL A 107 -8.63 10.11 4.39
CA VAL A 107 -9.47 11.28 4.19
C VAL A 107 -9.59 12.04 5.50
N TYR A 108 -9.24 13.31 5.48
CA TYR A 108 -9.31 14.19 6.64
C TYR A 108 -10.59 15.02 6.61
N LEU A 109 -11.29 15.05 7.73
CA LEU A 109 -12.56 15.71 7.90
C LEU A 109 -12.47 16.80 8.96
N GLY A 110 -13.35 17.77 8.85
CA GLY A 110 -13.54 18.79 9.89
C GLY A 110 -14.97 18.74 10.44
N PRO A 111 -15.23 19.40 11.56
CA PRO A 111 -16.57 19.38 12.20
C PRO A 111 -17.69 19.95 11.31
N ARG A 112 -17.32 20.70 10.26
CA ARG A 112 -18.28 21.26 9.27
C ARG A 112 -18.58 20.33 8.09
N ALA A 113 -18.03 19.11 8.08
CA ALA A 113 -18.29 18.15 7.00
C ALA A 113 -19.74 17.60 6.99
N GLY A 114 -20.48 17.80 8.08
CA GLY A 114 -21.88 17.39 8.20
C GLY A 114 -22.05 15.91 8.54
N ARG A 115 -21.27 15.03 7.93
CA ARG A 115 -21.22 13.60 8.27
C ARG A 115 -19.81 13.03 8.04
N ALA A 116 -19.44 12.03 8.83
CA ALA A 116 -18.19 11.30 8.65
C ALA A 116 -18.43 10.07 7.76
N SER A 117 -18.45 10.25 6.46
CA SER A 117 -18.60 9.14 5.51
C SER A 117 -17.88 9.41 4.20
N ILE A 118 -17.39 8.34 3.60
CA ILE A 118 -16.81 8.33 2.26
C ILE A 118 -17.42 7.19 1.45
N SER A 119 -17.61 7.41 0.16
CA SER A 119 -17.96 6.37 -0.79
C SER A 119 -17.03 6.48 -1.98
N THR A 120 -16.41 5.37 -2.34
CA THR A 120 -15.38 5.32 -3.38
C THR A 120 -15.37 3.95 -4.06
N ARG A 121 -14.46 3.78 -5.00
CA ARG A 121 -14.14 2.49 -5.58
C ARG A 121 -12.68 2.17 -5.33
N ILE A 122 -12.42 0.93 -4.95
CA ILE A 122 -11.07 0.44 -4.67
C ILE A 122 -10.73 -0.72 -5.59
N ARG A 123 -9.43 -1.01 -5.71
CA ARG A 123 -8.94 -2.22 -6.39
C ARG A 123 -8.55 -3.25 -5.35
N LEU A 124 -8.88 -4.52 -5.62
CA LEU A 124 -8.49 -5.65 -4.78
C LEU A 124 -7.75 -6.67 -5.65
N SER A 125 -6.48 -6.90 -5.35
CA SER A 125 -5.62 -7.79 -6.12
C SER A 125 -5.92 -9.27 -5.91
N ASP A 126 -6.53 -9.62 -4.79
CA ASP A 126 -6.82 -10.99 -4.39
C ASP A 126 -7.86 -10.97 -3.26
N THR A 127 -8.35 -12.16 -2.86
CA THR A 127 -9.12 -12.35 -1.62
C THR A 127 -8.30 -11.84 -0.44
N GLN A 128 -8.87 -10.93 0.34
CA GLN A 128 -8.14 -10.23 1.39
C GLN A 128 -9.06 -9.55 2.41
N LYS A 129 -8.48 -9.16 3.54
CA LYS A 129 -9.13 -8.30 4.51
C LYS A 129 -8.93 -6.84 4.13
N VAL A 130 -10.00 -6.07 4.34
CA VAL A 130 -10.01 -4.61 4.25
C VAL A 130 -10.38 -4.07 5.62
N VAL A 131 -9.62 -3.09 6.10
CA VAL A 131 -9.79 -2.49 7.43
C VAL A 131 -10.06 -1.00 7.26
N ALA A 132 -11.13 -0.51 7.85
CA ALA A 132 -11.41 0.91 7.98
C ALA A 132 -11.13 1.37 9.41
N ILE A 133 -10.46 2.50 9.56
CA ILE A 133 -10.16 3.10 10.86
C ILE A 133 -10.66 4.54 10.86
N GLY A 134 -11.47 4.88 11.86
CA GLY A 134 -11.89 6.24 12.16
C GLY A 134 -11.04 6.82 13.29
N GLU A 135 -10.41 7.97 13.04
CA GLU A 135 -9.71 8.78 14.03
C GLU A 135 -10.65 9.87 14.55
N MET A 136 -10.89 9.90 15.85
CA MET A 136 -11.71 10.94 16.48
C MET A 136 -10.84 12.14 16.93
N ASN A 137 -11.48 13.27 17.14
CA ASN A 137 -10.78 14.49 17.57
C ASN A 137 -10.20 14.41 19.01
N ASP A 138 -10.68 13.47 19.81
CA ASP A 138 -10.14 13.16 21.14
C ASP A 138 -8.92 12.24 21.11
N GLY A 139 -8.49 11.80 19.93
CA GLY A 139 -7.37 10.87 19.71
C GLY A 139 -7.73 9.40 19.86
N SER A 140 -9.02 9.05 20.02
CA SER A 140 -9.46 7.67 20.02
C SER A 140 -9.57 7.12 18.59
N PHE A 141 -9.32 5.81 18.44
CA PHE A 141 -9.39 5.09 17.18
C PHE A 141 -10.41 3.97 17.23
N TRP A 142 -11.20 3.87 16.17
CA TRP A 142 -12.26 2.88 16.02
C TRP A 142 -12.11 2.17 14.70
N SER A 143 -12.45 0.89 14.61
CA SER A 143 -12.28 0.13 13.37
C SER A 143 -13.42 -0.81 13.07
N ASP A 144 -13.53 -1.12 11.78
CA ASP A 144 -14.29 -2.23 11.25
C ASP A 144 -13.46 -2.98 10.20
N THR A 145 -13.71 -4.28 10.05
CA THR A 145 -12.94 -5.16 9.15
C THR A 145 -13.89 -6.06 8.38
N VAL A 146 -13.71 -6.12 7.06
CA VAL A 146 -14.46 -6.99 6.16
C VAL A 146 -13.48 -7.87 5.39
N GLU A 147 -13.74 -9.16 5.31
CA GLU A 147 -13.06 -10.09 4.42
C GLU A 147 -13.82 -10.15 3.09
N VAL A 148 -13.12 -9.96 1.99
CA VAL A 148 -13.69 -9.93 0.64
C VAL A 148 -13.10 -11.07 -0.17
N ILE A 149 -13.97 -11.94 -0.69
CA ILE A 149 -13.59 -13.01 -1.62
C ILE A 149 -13.58 -12.43 -3.03
N VAL A 150 -12.44 -12.53 -3.73
CA VAL A 150 -12.25 -12.00 -5.08
C VAL A 150 -11.94 -13.15 -6.03
N THR A 151 -12.79 -13.37 -7.04
CA THR A 151 -12.62 -14.46 -8.01
C THR A 151 -11.66 -14.08 -9.15
N LEU A 152 -11.71 -12.85 -9.63
CA LEU A 152 -10.73 -12.27 -10.56
C LEU A 152 -10.10 -11.06 -9.90
N GLY A 153 -8.85 -11.20 -9.48
CA GLY A 153 -8.07 -10.11 -8.91
C GLY A 153 -7.87 -8.95 -9.88
N ALA A 154 -7.68 -7.76 -9.34
CA ALA A 154 -7.27 -6.62 -10.14
C ALA A 154 -5.94 -6.94 -10.81
N CYS A 155 -5.86 -6.75 -12.13
CA CYS A 155 -4.58 -6.82 -12.84
C CYS A 155 -3.65 -5.75 -12.26
N LEU A 156 -2.54 -6.20 -11.70
CA LEU A 156 -1.42 -5.32 -11.39
C LEU A 156 -0.83 -4.93 -12.74
N GLU A 157 -1.16 -3.76 -13.26
CA GLU A 157 -0.47 -3.22 -14.41
C GLU A 157 0.99 -3.03 -14.01
N GLU A 158 1.87 -3.89 -14.52
CA GLU A 158 3.29 -3.62 -14.51
C GLU A 158 3.51 -2.35 -15.32
N VAL A 159 3.82 -1.25 -14.65
CA VAL A 159 4.32 -0.06 -15.32
C VAL A 159 5.66 -0.44 -15.91
N ARG A 160 5.67 -0.84 -17.20
CA ARG A 160 6.89 -0.93 -17.98
C ARG A 160 7.36 0.49 -18.23
N ILE A 161 8.37 0.90 -17.49
CA ILE A 161 9.16 2.10 -17.78
C ILE A 161 10.22 1.73 -18.83
#